data_4429d32f28ec1855ff0110a0d9aa6770
#
_entry.id   4429d32f28ec1855ff0110a0d9aa6770
#
_cell.length_a   1.000
_cell.length_b   1.000
_cell.length_c   1.000
_cell.angle_alpha   90.00
_cell.angle_beta   90.00
_cell.angle_gamma   90.00
#
_symmetry.space_group_name_H-M   'P 1'
#
loop_
_entity.id
_entity.type
_entity.pdbx_description
1 polymer ?
#
loop_
_entity_poly.entity_id
_entity_poly.type
_entity_poly.pdbx_seq_one_letter_code
_entity_poly.pdbx_strand_id
1 'polypeptide(L)'
;AVDLDTGLLATNYFGYWLIGLAMLAIGMVASFLTSNMTIAFVFGLAFNVPLVAAKSADLFASTSGFAQLISKWGIHAQFDDFQRGVLSLSSTMYFAMIICISLYLCMIMIGKRHWSGGRDGDRLWVHFLVRICALIVILLSLTVVFDSHDLVRHDTTHGKISSLSNDTRELIGALDPEHPVYVEAFISNQVPEQYIKTRYDLISLLKEFGAHAEIYLTLHENLESYDEVVANAEDNHGIPLINIAGENASQPIIMGAVFRSGLQKVVVPFFDYGIPV
;
A
#
# COMPACT_ATOMS: atom_id res chain seq x y z
N ALA A 1 2.53 -23.30 23.90
CA ALA A 1 3.12 -23.28 22.56
C ALA A 1 2.48 -22.10 21.83
N VAL A 2 3.29 -21.18 21.32
CA VAL A 2 2.80 -20.12 20.45
C VAL A 2 2.52 -20.80 19.12
N ASP A 3 1.24 -20.92 18.74
CA ASP A 3 0.88 -21.42 17.42
C ASP A 3 1.40 -20.41 16.39
N LEU A 4 2.38 -20.86 15.62
CA LEU A 4 2.99 -20.04 14.56
C LEU A 4 2.00 -19.97 13.39
N ASP A 5 1.58 -18.77 13.02
CA ASP A 5 0.73 -18.58 11.83
C ASP A 5 1.57 -18.81 10.56
N THR A 6 1.46 -20.04 10.04
CA THR A 6 2.22 -20.48 8.85
C THR A 6 1.78 -19.75 7.59
N GLY A 7 0.50 -19.33 7.51
CA GLY A 7 -0.04 -18.57 6.38
C GLY A 7 0.54 -17.16 6.33
N LEU A 8 0.52 -16.44 7.46
CA LEU A 8 1.15 -15.14 7.62
C LEU A 8 2.64 -15.19 7.24
N LEU A 9 3.35 -16.22 7.74
CA LEU A 9 4.77 -16.39 7.48
C LEU A 9 5.04 -16.61 5.99
N ALA A 10 4.29 -17.51 5.35
CA ALA A 10 4.44 -17.82 3.93
C ALA A 10 4.20 -16.59 3.05
N THR A 11 3.17 -15.81 3.37
CA THR A 11 2.83 -14.58 2.63
C THR A 11 3.90 -13.51 2.77
N ASN A 12 4.46 -13.33 3.99
CA ASN A 12 5.58 -12.43 4.21
C ASN A 12 6.81 -12.83 3.39
N TYR A 13 7.19 -14.12 3.42
CA TYR A 13 8.33 -14.61 2.63
C TYR A 13 8.10 -14.43 1.13
N PHE A 14 6.88 -14.66 0.64
CA PHE A 14 6.53 -14.42 -0.75
C PHE A 14 6.67 -12.95 -1.13
N GLY A 15 6.20 -12.02 -0.28
CA GLY A 15 6.37 -10.59 -0.47
C GLY A 15 7.85 -10.17 -0.52
N TYR A 16 8.68 -10.65 0.42
CA TYR A 16 10.12 -10.40 0.40
C TYR A 16 10.80 -10.95 -0.85
N TRP A 17 10.36 -12.11 -1.33
CA TRP A 17 10.87 -12.70 -2.57
C TRP A 17 10.54 -11.82 -3.79
N LEU A 18 9.33 -11.28 -3.87
CA LEU A 18 8.93 -10.35 -4.92
C LEU A 18 9.73 -9.05 -4.88
N ILE A 19 9.94 -8.47 -3.69
CA ILE A 19 10.79 -7.29 -3.50
C ILE A 19 12.21 -7.56 -3.99
N GLY A 20 12.78 -8.69 -3.57
CA GLY A 20 14.13 -9.09 -3.98
C GLY A 20 14.27 -9.24 -5.49
N LEU A 21 13.28 -9.87 -6.16
CA LEU A 21 13.25 -10.01 -7.61
C LEU A 21 13.13 -8.65 -8.31
N ALA A 22 12.27 -7.75 -7.81
CA ALA A 22 12.11 -6.41 -8.39
C ALA A 22 13.39 -5.60 -8.28
N MET A 23 14.03 -5.57 -7.10
CA MET A 23 15.29 -4.88 -6.89
C MET A 23 16.43 -5.46 -7.74
N LEU A 24 16.47 -6.77 -7.90
CA LEU A 24 17.44 -7.47 -8.72
C LEU A 24 17.24 -7.15 -10.22
N ALA A 25 16.00 -7.11 -10.68
CA ALA A 25 15.66 -6.75 -12.07
C ALA A 25 16.07 -5.30 -12.38
N ILE A 26 15.84 -4.35 -11.47
CA ILE A 26 16.32 -2.97 -11.59
C ILE A 26 17.86 -2.92 -11.61
N GLY A 27 18.52 -3.68 -10.73
CA GLY A 27 19.98 -3.78 -10.69
C GLY A 27 20.57 -4.32 -11.98
N MET A 28 19.89 -5.27 -12.65
CA MET A 28 20.29 -5.75 -13.98
C MET A 28 20.23 -4.62 -15.04
N VAL A 29 19.20 -3.78 -15.04
CA VAL A 29 19.15 -2.61 -15.93
C VAL A 29 20.35 -1.71 -15.71
N ALA A 30 20.67 -1.40 -14.44
CA ALA A 30 21.85 -0.60 -14.11
C ALA A 30 23.16 -1.22 -14.62
N SER A 31 23.28 -2.54 -14.53
CA SER A 31 24.44 -3.28 -15.03
C SER A 31 24.60 -3.21 -16.55
N PHE A 32 23.50 -3.16 -17.30
CA PHE A 32 23.56 -3.02 -18.76
C PHE A 32 23.86 -1.60 -19.23
N LEU A 33 23.65 -0.58 -18.37
CA LEU A 33 23.91 0.82 -18.71
C LEU A 33 25.40 1.16 -18.78
N THR A 34 26.26 0.42 -18.07
CA THR A 34 27.69 0.71 -17.98
C THR A 34 28.52 -0.58 -18.06
N SER A 35 29.77 -0.43 -18.53
CA SER A 35 30.76 -1.51 -18.51
C SER A 35 31.60 -1.55 -17.23
N ASN A 36 31.47 -0.52 -16.38
CA ASN A 36 32.24 -0.41 -15.13
C ASN A 36 31.40 -0.95 -13.97
N MET A 37 31.93 -1.95 -13.27
CA MET A 37 31.23 -2.64 -12.16
C MET A 37 30.89 -1.67 -11.01
N THR A 38 31.79 -0.76 -10.68
CA THR A 38 31.55 0.21 -9.58
C THR A 38 30.43 1.19 -9.93
N ILE A 39 30.43 1.69 -11.17
CA ILE A 39 29.38 2.60 -11.64
C ILE A 39 28.03 1.85 -11.75
N ALA A 40 28.05 0.59 -12.18
CA ALA A 40 26.85 -0.25 -12.21
C ALA A 40 26.23 -0.42 -10.82
N PHE A 41 27.05 -0.64 -9.80
CA PHE A 41 26.60 -0.72 -8.41
C PHE A 41 25.95 0.59 -7.93
N VAL A 42 26.61 1.73 -8.20
CA VAL A 42 26.09 3.06 -7.82
C VAL A 42 24.74 3.33 -8.51
N PHE A 43 24.62 3.03 -9.82
CA PHE A 43 23.36 3.17 -10.52
C PHE A 43 22.28 2.21 -10.00
N GLY A 44 22.63 0.97 -9.69
CA GLY A 44 21.72 0.01 -9.09
C GLY A 44 21.15 0.52 -7.76
N LEU A 45 22.01 1.08 -6.91
CA LEU A 45 21.59 1.71 -5.67
C LEU A 45 20.70 2.93 -5.94
N ALA A 46 21.13 3.84 -6.83
CA ALA A 46 20.39 5.07 -7.15
C ALA A 46 18.99 4.80 -7.73
N PHE A 47 18.80 3.73 -8.48
CA PHE A 47 17.49 3.37 -9.04
C PHE A 47 16.58 2.68 -8.03
N ASN A 48 17.13 1.96 -7.05
CA ASN A 48 16.35 1.30 -6.00
C ASN A 48 15.97 2.26 -4.85
N VAL A 49 16.82 3.25 -4.54
CA VAL A 49 16.59 4.21 -3.44
C VAL A 49 15.24 4.92 -3.52
N PRO A 50 14.76 5.45 -4.67
CA PRO A 50 13.48 6.14 -4.75
C PRO A 50 12.29 5.25 -4.37
N LEU A 51 12.34 3.96 -4.71
CA LEU A 51 11.27 3.00 -4.40
C LEU A 51 11.19 2.71 -2.89
N VAL A 52 12.35 2.65 -2.22
CA VAL A 52 12.41 2.43 -0.76
C VAL A 52 12.10 3.72 -0.01
N ALA A 53 12.62 4.86 -0.50
CA ALA A 53 12.46 6.16 0.14
C ALA A 53 11.08 6.79 -0.09
N ALA A 54 10.23 6.20 -0.91
CA ALA A 54 8.91 6.74 -1.23
C ALA A 54 8.03 6.97 0.01
N LYS A 55 8.16 6.14 1.05
CA LYS A 55 7.49 6.35 2.34
C LYS A 55 7.93 7.64 3.04
N SER A 56 9.19 8.04 2.86
CA SER A 56 9.73 9.27 3.45
C SER A 56 9.37 10.52 2.64
N ALA A 57 8.71 10.38 1.49
CA ALA A 57 8.27 11.52 0.68
C ALA A 57 7.27 12.40 1.45
N ASP A 58 6.46 11.81 2.31
CA ASP A 58 5.49 12.51 3.17
C ASP A 58 6.20 13.44 4.16
N LEU A 59 7.42 13.11 4.60
CA LEU A 59 8.23 13.96 5.49
C LEU A 59 8.76 15.22 4.80
N PHE A 60 8.94 15.18 3.47
CA PHE A 60 9.50 16.30 2.70
C PHE A 60 8.46 17.18 2.01
N ALA A 61 7.25 16.66 1.81
CA ALA A 61 6.24 17.34 1.03
C ALA A 61 4.81 17.02 1.51
N SER A 62 4.57 17.08 2.80
CA SER A 62 3.31 16.72 3.47
C SER A 62 2.05 17.42 2.94
N THR A 63 2.20 18.49 2.16
CA THR A 63 1.08 19.30 1.67
C THR A 63 0.79 19.11 0.17
N SER A 64 1.61 18.36 -0.57
CA SER A 64 1.41 18.20 -2.01
C SER A 64 0.78 16.85 -2.35
N GLY A 65 -0.33 16.84 -3.13
CA GLY A 65 -0.95 15.62 -3.63
C GLY A 65 0.01 14.72 -4.43
N PHE A 66 1.13 15.27 -4.89
CA PHE A 66 2.19 14.54 -5.57
C PHE A 66 2.99 13.63 -4.61
N ALA A 67 3.23 14.07 -3.36
CA ALA A 67 3.89 13.26 -2.35
C ALA A 67 3.02 12.06 -1.95
N GLN A 68 1.72 12.27 -1.80
CA GLN A 68 0.76 11.19 -1.51
C GLN A 68 0.70 10.15 -2.63
N LEU A 69 0.80 10.58 -3.89
CA LEU A 69 0.90 9.65 -5.03
C LEU A 69 2.20 8.85 -4.98
N ILE A 70 3.33 9.48 -4.66
CA ILE A 70 4.62 8.78 -4.56
C ILE A 70 4.62 7.78 -3.40
N SER A 71 4.09 8.16 -2.23
CA SER A 71 4.04 7.26 -1.07
C SER A 71 3.17 6.03 -1.32
N LYS A 72 2.02 6.21 -2.00
CA LYS A 72 1.14 5.10 -2.42
C LYS A 72 1.82 4.11 -3.36
N TRP A 73 2.76 4.58 -4.21
CA TRP A 73 3.51 3.75 -5.16
C TRP A 73 4.84 3.22 -4.60
N GLY A 74 5.13 3.48 -3.33
CA GLY A 74 6.30 2.95 -2.65
C GLY A 74 6.20 1.45 -2.36
N ILE A 75 7.35 0.79 -2.26
CA ILE A 75 7.43 -0.65 -1.92
C ILE A 75 6.68 -0.95 -0.61
N HIS A 76 6.78 -0.06 0.39
CA HIS A 76 6.14 -0.27 1.68
C HIS A 76 4.61 -0.35 1.58
N ALA A 77 3.98 0.56 0.83
CA ALA A 77 2.53 0.57 0.68
C ALA A 77 2.02 -0.73 0.04
N GLN A 78 2.76 -1.26 -0.94
CA GLN A 78 2.41 -2.50 -1.63
C GLN A 78 2.79 -3.76 -0.84
N PHE A 79 3.75 -3.66 0.07
CA PHE A 79 4.16 -4.76 0.92
C PHE A 79 3.26 -4.94 2.15
N ASP A 80 2.53 -3.91 2.55
CA ASP A 80 1.64 -3.92 3.71
C ASP A 80 0.63 -5.08 3.70
N ASP A 81 0.05 -5.40 2.54
CA ASP A 81 -0.87 -6.52 2.40
C ASP A 81 -0.20 -7.85 2.75
N PHE A 82 1.02 -8.07 2.25
CA PHE A 82 1.78 -9.29 2.56
C PHE A 82 2.15 -9.39 4.03
N GLN A 83 2.46 -8.25 4.70
CA GLN A 83 2.74 -8.22 6.14
C GLN A 83 1.52 -8.64 6.97
N ARG A 84 0.33 -8.37 6.47
CA ARG A 84 -0.95 -8.74 7.11
C ARG A 84 -1.41 -10.17 6.77
N GLY A 85 -0.61 -10.92 6.01
CA GLY A 85 -0.96 -12.25 5.55
C GLY A 85 -2.01 -12.28 4.45
N VAL A 86 -2.18 -11.18 3.71
CA VAL A 86 -3.11 -11.06 2.60
C VAL A 86 -2.36 -11.15 1.28
N LEU A 87 -2.74 -12.11 0.45
CA LEU A 87 -2.31 -12.17 -0.94
C LEU A 87 -3.23 -11.31 -1.79
N SER A 88 -2.81 -10.07 -2.03
CA SER A 88 -3.49 -9.14 -2.93
C SER A 88 -2.96 -9.30 -4.35
N LEU A 89 -3.87 -9.42 -5.32
CA LEU A 89 -3.51 -9.46 -6.74
C LEU A 89 -2.90 -8.12 -7.18
N SER A 90 -3.41 -6.99 -6.65
CA SER A 90 -2.91 -5.66 -6.93
C SER A 90 -1.43 -5.52 -6.56
N SER A 91 -1.07 -5.85 -5.32
CA SER A 91 0.31 -5.78 -4.82
C SER A 91 1.24 -6.74 -5.57
N THR A 92 0.77 -7.94 -5.90
CA THR A 92 1.54 -8.91 -6.69
C THR A 92 1.79 -8.39 -8.11
N MET A 93 0.78 -7.80 -8.76
CA MET A 93 0.89 -7.22 -10.11
C MET A 93 1.81 -6.00 -10.13
N TYR A 94 1.84 -5.20 -9.06
CA TYR A 94 2.78 -4.08 -8.93
C TYR A 94 4.25 -4.56 -9.03
N PHE A 95 4.62 -5.58 -8.24
CA PHE A 95 5.99 -6.12 -8.31
C PHE A 95 6.27 -6.80 -9.66
N ALA A 96 5.31 -7.56 -10.20
CA ALA A 96 5.41 -8.17 -11.51
C ALA A 96 5.61 -7.12 -12.61
N MET A 97 4.93 -5.97 -12.52
CA MET A 97 5.10 -4.84 -13.42
C MET A 97 6.55 -4.33 -13.42
N ILE A 98 7.13 -4.07 -12.24
CA ILE A 98 8.52 -3.59 -12.13
C ILE A 98 9.48 -4.60 -12.74
N ILE A 99 9.29 -5.89 -12.45
CA ILE A 99 10.12 -6.97 -12.99
C ILE A 99 10.00 -7.02 -14.52
N CYS A 100 8.79 -7.03 -15.08
CA CYS A 100 8.55 -7.11 -16.51
C CYS A 100 9.15 -5.91 -17.26
N ILE A 101 8.94 -4.68 -16.75
CA ILE A 101 9.51 -3.48 -17.38
C ILE A 101 11.04 -3.55 -17.35
N SER A 102 11.63 -3.90 -16.21
CA SER A 102 13.09 -3.98 -16.06
C SER A 102 13.70 -5.04 -16.98
N LEU A 103 13.10 -6.23 -17.05
CA LEU A 103 13.56 -7.30 -17.95
C LEU A 103 13.40 -6.92 -19.41
N TYR A 104 12.30 -6.25 -19.79
CA TYR A 104 12.11 -5.76 -21.16
C TYR A 104 13.14 -4.70 -21.54
N LEU A 105 13.50 -3.79 -20.61
CA LEU A 105 14.58 -2.83 -20.79
C LEU A 105 15.92 -3.54 -21.00
N CYS A 106 16.24 -4.55 -20.20
CA CYS A 106 17.44 -5.36 -20.38
C CYS A 106 17.48 -6.02 -21.76
N MET A 107 16.37 -6.59 -22.22
CA MET A 107 16.25 -7.20 -23.54
C MET A 107 16.53 -6.19 -24.67
N ILE A 108 16.01 -4.97 -24.57
CA ILE A 108 16.28 -3.90 -25.53
C ILE A 108 17.77 -3.53 -25.54
N MET A 109 18.38 -3.39 -24.34
CA MET A 109 19.78 -3.01 -24.23
C MET A 109 20.72 -4.08 -24.79
N ILE A 110 20.38 -5.36 -24.64
CA ILE A 110 21.09 -6.47 -25.29
C ILE A 110 20.93 -6.38 -26.82
N GLY A 111 19.69 -6.19 -27.29
CA GLY A 111 19.39 -6.07 -28.72
C GLY A 111 20.13 -4.90 -29.39
N LYS A 112 20.26 -3.77 -28.68
CA LYS A 112 20.96 -2.57 -29.17
C LYS A 112 22.43 -2.84 -29.53
N ARG A 113 23.09 -3.79 -28.91
CA ARG A 113 24.48 -4.17 -29.21
C ARG A 113 24.63 -4.78 -30.59
N HIS A 114 23.56 -5.29 -31.19
CA HIS A 114 23.52 -5.94 -32.50
C HIS A 114 22.92 -5.04 -33.58
N TRP A 115 22.57 -3.78 -33.28
CA TRP A 115 22.01 -2.89 -34.30
C TRP A 115 23.11 -2.37 -35.24
N SER A 116 22.89 -2.54 -36.52
CA SER A 116 23.72 -1.91 -37.54
C SER A 116 23.51 -0.39 -37.50
N GLY A 117 24.59 0.35 -37.28
CA GLY A 117 24.57 1.81 -37.24
C GLY A 117 24.24 2.38 -38.64
N GLY A 118 22.97 2.64 -38.91
CA GLY A 118 22.48 3.22 -40.16
C GLY A 118 21.15 3.96 -39.92
N ARG A 119 20.58 4.58 -40.99
CA ARG A 119 19.30 5.32 -40.93
C ARG A 119 18.14 4.49 -40.36
N ASP A 120 18.20 3.18 -40.43
CA ASP A 120 17.20 2.27 -39.87
C ASP A 120 17.35 2.10 -38.34
N GLY A 121 18.54 2.34 -37.80
CA GLY A 121 18.78 2.27 -36.33
C GLY A 121 18.03 3.35 -35.55
N ASP A 122 17.91 4.56 -36.10
CA ASP A 122 17.19 5.66 -35.45
C ASP A 122 15.68 5.39 -35.39
N ARG A 123 15.11 4.76 -36.41
CA ARG A 123 13.69 4.35 -36.41
C ARG A 123 13.42 3.22 -35.42
N LEU A 124 14.34 2.28 -35.31
CA LEU A 124 14.23 1.18 -34.36
C LEU A 124 14.17 1.70 -32.91
N TRP A 125 14.99 2.68 -32.56
CA TRP A 125 14.99 3.29 -31.24
C TRP A 125 13.63 3.90 -30.85
N VAL A 126 13.00 4.63 -31.80
CA VAL A 126 11.66 5.20 -31.61
C VAL A 126 10.62 4.11 -31.38
N HIS A 127 10.66 3.03 -32.15
CA HIS A 127 9.75 1.89 -31.99
C HIS A 127 9.88 1.25 -30.58
N PHE A 128 11.10 1.09 -30.08
CA PHE A 128 11.31 0.55 -28.74
C PHE A 128 10.82 1.51 -27.66
N LEU A 129 11.04 2.81 -27.82
CA LEU A 129 10.54 3.81 -26.89
C LEU A 129 9.02 3.80 -26.84
N VAL A 130 8.34 3.77 -27.97
CA VAL A 130 6.88 3.66 -28.05
C VAL A 130 6.37 2.38 -27.37
N ARG A 131 7.06 1.25 -27.58
CA ARG A 131 6.70 -0.03 -26.93
C ARG A 131 6.88 0.01 -25.42
N ILE A 132 7.96 0.63 -24.92
CA ILE A 132 8.18 0.81 -23.49
C ILE A 132 7.06 1.67 -22.89
N CYS A 133 6.76 2.81 -23.51
CA CYS A 133 5.69 3.69 -23.07
C CYS A 133 4.33 2.97 -23.07
N ALA A 134 4.02 2.23 -24.13
CA ALA A 134 2.80 1.44 -24.21
C ALA A 134 2.75 0.35 -23.13
N LEU A 135 3.84 -0.36 -22.85
CA LEU A 135 3.94 -1.35 -21.80
C LEU A 135 3.70 -0.73 -20.42
N ILE A 136 4.33 0.42 -20.15
CA ILE A 136 4.14 1.16 -18.90
C ILE A 136 2.67 1.55 -18.73
N VAL A 137 2.06 2.13 -19.75
CA VAL A 137 0.64 2.55 -19.71
C VAL A 137 -0.28 1.36 -19.46
N ILE A 138 -0.07 0.24 -20.16
CA ILE A 138 -0.89 -0.97 -19.99
C ILE A 138 -0.75 -1.50 -18.56
N LEU A 139 0.47 -1.64 -18.07
CA LEU A 139 0.72 -2.20 -16.74
C LEU A 139 0.21 -1.27 -15.62
N LEU A 140 0.39 0.04 -15.77
CA LEU A 140 -0.18 1.02 -14.83
C LEU A 140 -1.71 0.98 -14.83
N SER A 141 -2.33 0.94 -16.00
CA SER A 141 -3.79 0.82 -16.11
C SER A 141 -4.30 -0.45 -15.46
N LEU A 142 -3.61 -1.56 -15.66
CA LEU A 142 -3.95 -2.85 -15.08
C LEU A 142 -3.84 -2.81 -13.55
N THR A 143 -2.77 -2.22 -13.01
CA THR A 143 -2.59 -2.07 -11.56
C THR A 143 -3.69 -1.19 -10.96
N VAL A 144 -4.03 -0.08 -11.61
CA VAL A 144 -5.11 0.81 -11.14
C VAL A 144 -6.47 0.09 -11.16
N VAL A 145 -6.76 -0.69 -12.21
CA VAL A 145 -8.01 -1.46 -12.29
C VAL A 145 -8.09 -2.52 -11.20
N PHE A 146 -7.01 -3.22 -10.91
CA PHE A 146 -7.00 -4.21 -9.83
C PHE A 146 -7.03 -3.57 -8.44
N ASP A 147 -6.42 -2.40 -8.24
CA ASP A 147 -6.48 -1.65 -7.00
C ASP A 147 -7.90 -1.11 -6.73
N SER A 148 -8.59 -0.65 -7.79
CA SER A 148 -9.93 -0.08 -7.66
C SER A 148 -11.03 -1.12 -7.42
N HIS A 149 -10.81 -2.37 -7.82
CA HIS A 149 -11.85 -3.40 -7.76
C HIS A 149 -11.56 -4.51 -6.73
N ASP A 150 -10.36 -4.51 -6.14
CA ASP A 150 -9.86 -5.50 -5.14
C ASP A 150 -10.33 -6.96 -5.42
N LEU A 151 -10.32 -7.31 -6.74
CA LEU A 151 -11.01 -8.45 -7.33
C LEU A 151 -10.55 -9.80 -6.77
N VAL A 152 -9.31 -9.88 -6.28
CA VAL A 152 -8.76 -11.11 -5.71
C VAL A 152 -7.87 -10.75 -4.53
N ARG A 153 -8.45 -10.84 -3.35
CA ARG A 153 -7.78 -10.71 -2.07
C ARG A 153 -7.98 -11.99 -1.28
N HIS A 154 -6.90 -12.70 -0.99
CA HIS A 154 -6.95 -13.98 -0.29
C HIS A 154 -6.24 -13.86 1.05
N ASP A 155 -7.02 -13.99 2.12
CA ASP A 155 -6.51 -14.04 3.48
C ASP A 155 -5.96 -15.44 3.77
N THR A 156 -4.65 -15.52 4.03
CA THR A 156 -3.93 -16.78 4.34
C THR A 156 -3.71 -16.96 5.82
N THR A 157 -4.14 -15.99 6.66
CA THR A 157 -3.92 -16.06 8.11
C THR A 157 -4.70 -17.19 8.76
N HIS A 158 -4.13 -17.78 9.81
CA HIS A 158 -4.83 -18.76 10.62
C HIS A 158 -5.99 -18.09 11.36
N GLY A 159 -7.22 -18.52 11.03
CA GLY A 159 -8.45 -17.91 11.57
C GLY A 159 -9.03 -16.77 10.75
N LYS A 160 -8.43 -16.43 9.58
CA LYS A 160 -8.93 -15.39 8.66
C LYS A 160 -9.19 -14.05 9.35
N ILE A 161 -8.24 -13.63 10.19
CA ILE A 161 -8.35 -12.38 10.97
C ILE A 161 -8.28 -11.12 10.11
N SER A 162 -7.78 -11.23 8.89
CA SER A 162 -7.67 -10.12 7.93
C SER A 162 -8.81 -10.10 6.91
N SER A 163 -9.87 -10.91 7.12
CA SER A 163 -11.06 -10.94 6.26
C SER A 163 -12.34 -10.93 7.09
N LEU A 164 -13.42 -10.38 6.51
CA LEU A 164 -14.73 -10.33 7.13
C LEU A 164 -15.33 -11.74 7.28
N SER A 165 -16.06 -11.98 8.38
CA SER A 165 -16.82 -13.21 8.57
C SER A 165 -17.90 -13.35 7.49
N ASN A 166 -18.31 -14.59 7.20
CA ASN A 166 -19.37 -14.82 6.24
C ASN A 166 -20.69 -14.13 6.62
N ASP A 167 -21.01 -14.11 7.92
CA ASP A 167 -22.19 -13.44 8.45
C ASP A 167 -22.12 -11.92 8.24
N THR A 168 -20.92 -11.32 8.42
CA THR A 168 -20.70 -9.89 8.17
C THR A 168 -20.82 -9.57 6.67
N ARG A 169 -20.32 -10.43 5.79
CA ARG A 169 -20.46 -10.26 4.34
C ARG A 169 -21.90 -10.36 3.89
N GLU A 170 -22.68 -11.26 4.47
CA GLU A 170 -24.12 -11.39 4.20
C GLU A 170 -24.88 -10.14 4.65
N LEU A 171 -24.55 -9.60 5.84
CA LEU A 171 -25.13 -8.34 6.32
C LEU A 171 -24.79 -7.16 5.42
N ILE A 172 -23.54 -7.05 4.96
CA ILE A 172 -23.13 -6.00 4.03
C ILE A 172 -23.83 -6.15 2.68
N GLY A 173 -23.95 -7.38 2.16
CA GLY A 173 -24.67 -7.66 0.91
C GLY A 173 -26.18 -7.41 0.99
N ALA A 174 -26.73 -7.29 2.20
CA ALA A 174 -28.14 -6.93 2.45
C ALA A 174 -28.34 -5.42 2.62
N LEU A 175 -27.27 -4.60 2.52
CA LEU A 175 -27.40 -3.13 2.57
C LEU A 175 -28.19 -2.63 1.36
N ASP A 176 -29.01 -1.61 1.62
CA ASP A 176 -29.80 -0.97 0.59
C ASP A 176 -28.92 -0.07 -0.28
N PRO A 177 -28.85 -0.30 -1.60
CA PRO A 177 -28.07 0.55 -2.51
C PRO A 177 -28.50 2.03 -2.52
N GLU A 178 -29.75 2.33 -2.11
CA GLU A 178 -30.22 3.71 -2.00
C GLU A 178 -29.65 4.44 -0.77
N HIS A 179 -29.11 3.69 0.21
CA HIS A 179 -28.55 4.23 1.45
C HIS A 179 -27.11 3.75 1.68
N PRO A 180 -26.14 4.22 0.89
CA PRO A 180 -24.75 3.83 1.03
C PRO A 180 -24.18 4.18 2.41
N VAL A 181 -23.24 3.39 2.86
CA VAL A 181 -22.55 3.61 4.14
C VAL A 181 -21.25 4.34 3.89
N TYR A 182 -21.09 5.50 4.54
CA TYR A 182 -19.84 6.26 4.56
C TYR A 182 -19.08 5.92 5.84
N VAL A 183 -17.87 5.43 5.68
CA VAL A 183 -16.98 5.10 6.79
C VAL A 183 -15.80 6.06 6.77
N GLU A 184 -15.61 6.78 7.87
CA GLU A 184 -14.48 7.68 8.05
C GLU A 184 -13.68 7.22 9.26
N ALA A 185 -12.41 6.84 9.05
CA ALA A 185 -11.56 6.31 10.09
C ALA A 185 -10.36 7.22 10.35
N PHE A 186 -10.05 7.39 11.62
CA PHE A 186 -8.98 8.26 12.13
C PHE A 186 -7.97 7.40 12.89
N ILE A 187 -6.73 7.38 12.41
CA ILE A 187 -5.69 6.49 12.94
C ILE A 187 -4.35 7.24 13.02
N SER A 188 -3.81 7.33 14.23
CA SER A 188 -2.50 7.93 14.48
C SER A 188 -1.37 7.16 13.82
N ASN A 189 -0.35 7.90 13.36
CA ASN A 189 0.86 7.34 12.75
C ASN A 189 1.66 6.51 13.77
N GLN A 190 1.90 7.08 14.94
CA GLN A 190 2.67 6.45 16.00
C GLN A 190 1.73 5.94 17.08
N VAL A 191 1.79 4.64 17.34
CA VAL A 191 1.08 3.99 18.43
C VAL A 191 2.09 3.20 19.26
N PRO A 192 1.88 3.05 20.59
CA PRO A 192 2.70 2.20 21.44
C PRO A 192 2.78 0.77 20.91
N GLU A 193 3.92 0.07 21.16
CA GLU A 193 4.18 -1.27 20.64
C GLU A 193 3.03 -2.26 20.86
N GLN A 194 2.38 -2.18 22.00
CA GLN A 194 1.25 -3.05 22.36
C GLN A 194 0.02 -2.89 21.42
N TYR A 195 -0.13 -1.74 20.76
CA TYR A 195 -1.25 -1.44 19.86
C TYR A 195 -0.88 -1.52 18.36
N ILE A 196 0.39 -1.76 18.03
CA ILE A 196 0.84 -1.83 16.62
C ILE A 196 0.05 -2.89 15.86
N LYS A 197 -0.08 -4.09 16.44
CA LYS A 197 -0.86 -5.17 15.82
C LYS A 197 -2.32 -4.76 15.63
N THR A 198 -2.93 -4.22 16.65
CA THR A 198 -4.35 -3.79 16.62
C THR A 198 -4.59 -2.68 15.59
N ARG A 199 -3.63 -1.74 15.46
CA ARG A 199 -3.67 -0.72 14.41
C ARG A 199 -3.69 -1.37 13.02
N TYR A 200 -2.83 -2.35 12.77
CA TYR A 200 -2.79 -3.05 11.50
C TYR A 200 -4.05 -3.87 11.24
N ASP A 201 -4.54 -4.58 12.24
CA ASP A 201 -5.76 -5.38 12.15
C ASP A 201 -6.98 -4.48 11.84
N LEU A 202 -7.09 -3.33 12.51
CA LEU A 202 -8.15 -2.34 12.26
C LEU A 202 -8.11 -1.79 10.84
N ILE A 203 -6.94 -1.36 10.36
CA ILE A 203 -6.77 -0.85 8.99
C ILE A 203 -7.13 -1.92 7.97
N SER A 204 -6.71 -3.18 8.20
CA SER A 204 -7.03 -4.30 7.32
C SER A 204 -8.53 -4.55 7.25
N LEU A 205 -9.20 -4.57 8.41
CA LEU A 205 -10.64 -4.76 8.51
C LEU A 205 -11.40 -3.63 7.80
N LEU A 206 -10.99 -2.38 8.00
CA LEU A 206 -11.63 -1.22 7.35
C LEU A 206 -11.45 -1.26 5.82
N LYS A 207 -10.28 -1.64 5.34
CA LYS A 207 -10.03 -1.81 3.89
C LYS A 207 -10.89 -2.92 3.30
N GLU A 208 -11.10 -4.00 4.03
CA GLU A 208 -12.01 -5.09 3.62
C GLU A 208 -13.47 -4.60 3.58
N PHE A 209 -13.91 -3.79 4.54
CA PHE A 209 -15.22 -3.13 4.48
C PHE A 209 -15.34 -2.23 3.25
N GLY A 210 -14.33 -1.41 2.96
CA GLY A 210 -14.31 -0.50 1.82
C GLY A 210 -14.22 -1.18 0.45
N ALA A 211 -13.93 -2.49 0.38
CA ALA A 211 -13.94 -3.25 -0.86
C ALA A 211 -15.38 -3.56 -1.37
N HIS A 212 -16.39 -3.33 -0.56
CA HIS A 212 -17.80 -3.53 -0.95
C HIS A 212 -18.37 -2.26 -1.58
N ALA A 213 -19.14 -2.44 -2.67
CA ALA A 213 -19.63 -1.34 -3.51
C ALA A 213 -20.53 -0.33 -2.79
N GLU A 214 -21.23 -0.75 -1.74
CA GLU A 214 -22.15 0.09 -0.95
C GLU A 214 -21.45 0.85 0.18
N ILE A 215 -20.12 0.68 0.34
CA ILE A 215 -19.34 1.29 1.43
C ILE A 215 -18.29 2.22 0.86
N TYR A 216 -18.36 3.50 1.23
CA TYR A 216 -17.37 4.50 0.89
C TYR A 216 -16.43 4.73 2.06
N LEU A 217 -15.20 4.23 1.96
CA LEU A 217 -14.20 4.36 3.00
C LEU A 217 -13.29 5.56 2.78
N THR A 218 -13.22 6.45 3.76
CA THR A 218 -12.22 7.50 3.86
C THR A 218 -11.31 7.19 5.04
N LEU A 219 -10.05 6.87 4.76
CA LEU A 219 -9.08 6.47 5.77
C LEU A 219 -8.04 7.57 5.97
N HIS A 220 -8.04 8.18 7.15
CA HIS A 220 -7.03 9.14 7.57
C HIS A 220 -5.95 8.39 8.36
N GLU A 221 -4.96 7.88 7.62
CA GLU A 221 -3.78 7.24 8.20
C GLU A 221 -2.69 8.29 8.48
N ASN A 222 -1.82 7.99 9.42
CA ASN A 222 -0.65 8.83 9.74
C ASN A 222 -0.98 10.21 10.34
N LEU A 223 -2.06 10.30 11.10
CA LEU A 223 -2.43 11.52 11.79
C LEU A 223 -1.44 11.85 12.91
N GLU A 224 -1.07 13.12 12.99
CA GLU A 224 -0.33 13.68 14.12
C GLU A 224 -1.30 14.44 15.03
N SER A 225 -0.98 14.53 16.33
CA SER A 225 -1.90 15.05 17.36
C SER A 225 -2.34 16.51 17.17
N TYR A 226 -1.63 17.26 16.33
CA TYR A 226 -1.91 18.68 16.03
C TYR A 226 -2.58 18.88 14.64
N ASP A 227 -2.90 17.82 13.93
CA ASP A 227 -3.59 17.91 12.67
C ASP A 227 -5.02 18.44 12.85
N GLU A 228 -5.48 19.30 11.93
CA GLU A 228 -6.86 19.82 11.90
C GLU A 228 -7.89 18.68 11.82
N VAL A 229 -7.52 17.59 11.16
CA VAL A 229 -8.35 16.38 11.03
C VAL A 229 -8.58 15.72 12.39
N VAL A 230 -7.58 15.74 13.29
CA VAL A 230 -7.70 15.20 14.66
C VAL A 230 -8.63 16.06 15.49
N ALA A 231 -8.52 17.39 15.42
CA ALA A 231 -9.43 18.31 16.09
C ALA A 231 -10.88 18.11 15.60
N ASN A 232 -11.07 17.92 14.28
CA ASN A 232 -12.39 17.62 13.71
C ASN A 232 -12.95 16.27 14.22
N ALA A 233 -12.10 15.25 14.35
CA ALA A 233 -12.51 13.94 14.87
C ALA A 233 -12.98 14.02 16.33
N GLU A 234 -12.31 14.83 17.15
CA GLU A 234 -12.69 15.05 18.56
C GLU A 234 -13.96 15.90 18.69
N ASP A 235 -14.00 17.07 18.04
CA ASP A 235 -15.09 18.05 18.18
C ASP A 235 -16.39 17.59 17.50
N ASN A 236 -16.31 17.05 16.28
CA ASN A 236 -17.50 16.71 15.48
C ASN A 236 -17.92 15.25 15.60
N HIS A 237 -16.99 14.37 15.95
CA HIS A 237 -17.28 12.93 16.02
C HIS A 237 -17.18 12.36 17.42
N GLY A 238 -16.58 13.10 18.38
CA GLY A 238 -16.45 12.65 19.76
C GLY A 238 -15.49 11.46 19.92
N ILE A 239 -14.51 11.31 18.99
CA ILE A 239 -13.46 10.32 19.12
C ILE A 239 -12.36 10.92 20.00
N PRO A 240 -12.12 10.38 21.21
CA PRO A 240 -11.21 11.01 22.13
C PRO A 240 -9.74 10.86 21.73
N LEU A 241 -8.99 11.94 21.91
CA LEU A 241 -7.53 11.92 21.86
C LEU A 241 -7.02 11.42 23.22
N ILE A 242 -6.37 10.27 23.26
CA ILE A 242 -5.95 9.63 24.51
C ILE A 242 -4.43 9.70 24.67
N ASN A 243 -3.99 10.14 25.85
CA ASN A 243 -2.60 10.12 26.22
C ASN A 243 -2.22 8.77 26.81
N ILE A 244 -1.49 7.95 26.07
CA ILE A 244 -1.00 6.66 26.57
C ILE A 244 0.46 6.82 26.99
N ALA A 245 0.78 6.33 28.19
CA ALA A 245 2.16 6.29 28.67
C ALA A 245 2.96 5.30 27.85
N GLY A 246 3.86 5.80 27.01
CA GLY A 246 4.86 5.01 26.28
C GLY A 246 6.21 5.00 27.00
N GLU A 247 7.14 4.18 26.53
CA GLU A 247 8.47 4.01 27.15
C GLU A 247 9.29 5.31 27.23
N ASN A 248 9.06 6.30 26.36
CA ASN A 248 9.85 7.53 26.29
C ASN A 248 9.08 8.83 26.49
N ALA A 249 7.76 8.84 26.37
CA ALA A 249 6.89 10.00 26.62
C ALA A 249 5.41 9.61 26.53
N SER A 250 4.53 10.39 27.17
CA SER A 250 3.09 10.32 26.95
C SER A 250 2.80 10.92 25.56
N GLN A 251 2.37 10.10 24.60
CA GLN A 251 1.99 10.58 23.28
C GLN A 251 0.47 10.52 23.13
N PRO A 252 -0.17 11.62 22.68
CA PRO A 252 -1.58 11.60 22.35
C PRO A 252 -1.81 10.81 21.08
N ILE A 253 -2.70 9.83 21.15
CA ILE A 253 -3.10 9.00 20.01
C ILE A 253 -4.60 9.05 19.79
N ILE A 254 -5.02 8.94 18.54
CA ILE A 254 -6.41 8.81 18.15
C ILE A 254 -6.59 7.53 17.34
N MET A 255 -7.60 6.73 17.69
CA MET A 255 -8.04 5.58 16.91
C MET A 255 -9.55 5.43 17.03
N GLY A 256 -10.24 5.45 15.89
CA GLY A 256 -11.68 5.27 15.85
C GLY A 256 -12.22 5.33 14.43
N ALA A 257 -13.48 4.94 14.28
CA ALA A 257 -14.20 4.99 13.01
C ALA A 257 -15.61 5.53 13.21
N VAL A 258 -16.08 6.26 12.21
CA VAL A 258 -17.43 6.82 12.13
C VAL A 258 -18.15 6.18 10.96
N PHE A 259 -19.30 5.62 11.22
CA PHE A 259 -20.17 5.04 10.21
C PHE A 259 -21.38 5.94 10.03
N ARG A 260 -21.68 6.32 8.79
CA ARG A 260 -22.85 7.14 8.45
C ARG A 260 -23.65 6.49 7.34
N SER A 261 -24.97 6.38 7.54
CA SER A 261 -25.90 6.00 6.49
C SER A 261 -27.15 6.86 6.60
N GLY A 262 -27.42 7.68 5.59
CA GLY A 262 -28.48 8.68 5.63
C GLY A 262 -28.33 9.64 6.82
N LEU A 263 -29.31 9.64 7.72
CA LEU A 263 -29.31 10.47 8.94
C LEU A 263 -28.73 9.76 10.16
N GLN A 264 -28.43 8.48 10.06
CA GLN A 264 -27.85 7.70 11.14
C GLN A 264 -26.34 7.86 11.18
N LYS A 265 -25.79 8.07 12.37
CA LYS A 265 -24.36 8.16 12.64
C LYS A 265 -24.04 7.28 13.83
N VAL A 266 -23.08 6.38 13.64
CA VAL A 266 -22.54 5.53 14.71
C VAL A 266 -21.05 5.81 14.79
N VAL A 267 -20.58 6.10 16.00
CA VAL A 267 -19.16 6.34 16.28
C VAL A 267 -18.63 5.16 17.07
N VAL A 268 -17.54 4.60 16.62
CA VAL A 268 -16.85 3.49 17.27
C VAL A 268 -15.46 3.98 17.65
N PRO A 269 -15.28 4.51 18.87
CA PRO A 269 -13.97 4.83 19.39
C PRO A 269 -13.25 3.51 19.73
N PHE A 270 -11.96 3.42 19.43
CA PHE A 270 -11.17 2.26 19.85
C PHE A 270 -10.88 2.30 21.36
N PHE A 271 -10.79 3.50 21.92
CA PHE A 271 -10.60 3.72 23.34
C PHE A 271 -11.87 4.37 23.93
N ASP A 272 -12.48 3.72 24.89
CA ASP A 272 -13.55 4.30 25.67
C ASP A 272 -12.96 4.81 27.00
N TYR A 273 -12.76 6.14 27.09
CA TYR A 273 -12.29 6.87 28.30
C TYR A 273 -11.20 6.15 29.12
N GLY A 274 -10.19 5.58 28.40
CA GLY A 274 -9.01 4.98 29.02
C GLY A 274 -9.07 3.48 29.24
N ILE A 275 -10.08 2.79 28.74
CA ILE A 275 -10.13 1.33 28.68
C ILE A 275 -10.08 0.92 27.20
N PRO A 276 -9.08 0.13 26.75
CA PRO A 276 -9.09 -0.44 25.40
C PRO A 276 -10.26 -1.42 25.30
N VAL A 277 -11.08 -1.25 24.30
CA VAL A 277 -12.24 -2.12 24.00
C VAL A 277 -11.80 -3.37 23.28
#